data_da4db985078c080893415266f2d4648a
#
_entry.id   da4db985078c080893415266f2d4648a
#
_cell.length_a   1.000
_cell.length_b   1.000
_cell.length_c   1.000
_cell.angle_alpha   90.00
_cell.angle_beta   90.00
_cell.angle_gamma   90.00
#
_symmetry.space_group_name_H-M   'P 1'
#
loop_
_entity.id
_entity.type
_entity.pdbx_description
1 polymer ?
#
loop_
_entity_poly.entity_id
_entity_poly.type
_entity_poly.pdbx_seq_one_letter_code
_entity_poly.pdbx_strand_id
1 'polypeptide(L)'
;MVSGVQPATAVTGTATPQASPEAAAEARARAELRGMSLEQKIAQLFVVSVWGKSADEAHPTNRTNYGVDTPTQVIEKFGVGGVIYFNNSTTDNVDNPAQMAAFSNGLQKAATRSNTRLPLIIAIDQEGGNVTRLESPATEFPSSMAVGAGRSAADARTIATINGRELRAMGINQNFAPDADVNSNPDNPVIGARSFSSRPELVSRLVTAEVEGYQEGGRPSQTVSSSAKHFPGHGDAHQDSHTGLPNIDRTEAEWRATDLPPFKAAIRAGVDSVMTAHIQVPSLDPSGVPATLSKPILTGLLRDELKYQGVIVTDALGMGGANVFPPEEIPVMALEAGVDQLLMPPNLQVALNAVKAAVDSGRLTERRIDQSVLRILLLKLKRGILTSPFVDESKLTERVGTPDHLATIQRISDRTTTVLRNDASLLPFRANPGRVLVTGIGDTVFTARSPQWLADSLNRRGATATALPTGANPNATTVAGAVTAAGSADLVVVLTNNLKDRVNQRNLVSALLATGKPVIAVASQIPYDAGYVDAPTWLATYGWRAHAMESLAKVLFGELSPTGKLPVDIPVGGTSTIQYPFDFGLTW
;
A
#
# COMPACT_ATOMS: atom_id res chain seq x y z
N MET A 1 35.69 -69.27 43.06
CA MET A 1 34.70 -69.00 42.04
C MET A 1 34.75 -67.49 41.75
N VAL A 2 35.35 -67.13 40.67
CA VAL A 2 35.52 -65.70 40.25
C VAL A 2 34.55 -65.47 39.11
N SER A 3 33.52 -64.63 39.37
CA SER A 3 32.53 -64.25 38.37
C SER A 3 33.05 -63.14 37.52
N GLY A 4 33.23 -63.42 36.22
CA GLY A 4 33.63 -62.45 35.22
C GLY A 4 32.46 -61.52 34.84
N VAL A 5 32.65 -60.20 34.96
CA VAL A 5 31.76 -59.17 34.45
C VAL A 5 32.25 -58.84 33.04
N GLN A 6 31.41 -59.07 32.03
CA GLN A 6 31.63 -58.56 30.65
C GLN A 6 31.26 -57.08 30.57
N PRO A 7 32.08 -56.27 29.87
CA PRO A 7 31.71 -54.84 29.65
C PRO A 7 30.66 -54.73 28.53
N ALA A 8 29.60 -53.96 28.81
CA ALA A 8 28.60 -53.59 27.81
C ALA A 8 29.18 -52.62 26.78
N THR A 9 29.17 -53.03 25.52
CA THR A 9 29.50 -52.18 24.39
C THR A 9 28.40 -51.12 24.16
N ALA A 10 28.69 -49.87 24.46
CA ALA A 10 27.85 -48.74 24.11
C ALA A 10 27.86 -48.55 22.59
N VAL A 11 26.71 -48.79 21.97
CA VAL A 11 26.50 -48.42 20.56
C VAL A 11 26.24 -46.91 20.54
N THR A 12 27.27 -46.12 20.19
CA THR A 12 27.11 -44.70 19.90
C THR A 12 26.45 -44.57 18.52
N GLY A 13 25.12 -44.45 18.52
CA GLY A 13 24.36 -44.04 17.35
C GLY A 13 24.75 -42.60 17.01
N THR A 14 25.50 -42.39 15.95
CA THR A 14 25.72 -41.06 15.36
C THR A 14 24.37 -40.56 14.82
N ALA A 15 23.69 -39.72 15.58
CA ALA A 15 22.54 -38.98 15.07
C ALA A 15 23.02 -38.11 13.91
N THR A 16 22.53 -38.36 12.72
CA THR A 16 22.76 -37.51 11.55
C THR A 16 22.21 -36.11 11.90
N PRO A 17 22.98 -35.02 11.73
CA PRO A 17 22.51 -33.69 12.02
C PRO A 17 21.26 -33.42 11.19
N GLN A 18 20.14 -33.14 11.85
CA GLN A 18 18.91 -32.77 11.19
C GLN A 18 19.13 -31.41 10.50
N ALA A 19 18.90 -31.33 9.19
CA ALA A 19 19.06 -30.08 8.42
C ALA A 19 18.23 -28.95 9.05
N SER A 20 18.76 -27.73 9.07
CA SER A 20 17.97 -26.57 9.54
C SER A 20 16.70 -26.38 8.70
N PRO A 21 15.65 -25.79 9.25
CA PRO A 21 14.42 -25.50 8.49
C PRO A 21 14.70 -24.73 7.17
N GLU A 22 15.64 -23.79 7.20
CA GLU A 22 16.04 -23.03 6.00
C GLU A 22 16.73 -23.94 4.96
N ALA A 23 17.65 -24.81 5.39
CA ALA A 23 18.31 -25.75 4.49
C ALA A 23 17.33 -26.74 3.86
N ALA A 24 16.33 -27.19 4.64
CA ALA A 24 15.25 -28.05 4.14
C ALA A 24 14.36 -27.32 3.12
N ALA A 25 14.01 -26.06 3.39
CA ALA A 25 13.25 -25.22 2.47
C ALA A 25 14.04 -24.96 1.16
N GLU A 26 15.32 -24.65 1.26
CA GLU A 26 16.18 -24.46 0.08
C GLU A 26 16.31 -25.74 -0.74
N ALA A 27 16.52 -26.88 -0.11
CA ALA A 27 16.60 -28.16 -0.79
C ALA A 27 15.30 -28.49 -1.55
N ARG A 28 14.15 -28.21 -0.94
CA ARG A 28 12.82 -28.35 -1.58
C ARG A 28 12.66 -27.41 -2.75
N ALA A 29 12.95 -26.10 -2.58
CA ALA A 29 12.85 -25.13 -3.67
C ALA A 29 13.72 -25.50 -4.87
N ARG A 30 14.96 -25.98 -4.61
CA ARG A 30 15.87 -26.46 -5.65
C ARG A 30 15.37 -27.75 -6.34
N ALA A 31 14.65 -28.62 -5.62
CA ALA A 31 14.05 -29.80 -6.20
C ALA A 31 12.90 -29.45 -7.16
N GLU A 32 12.00 -28.53 -6.73
CA GLU A 32 10.93 -28.00 -7.60
C GLU A 32 11.53 -27.36 -8.86
N LEU A 33 12.52 -26.47 -8.69
CA LEU A 33 13.17 -25.77 -9.79
C LEU A 33 13.77 -26.74 -10.85
N ARG A 34 14.44 -27.83 -10.40
CA ARG A 34 15.01 -28.83 -11.33
C ARG A 34 13.96 -29.59 -12.14
N GLY A 35 12.73 -29.67 -11.66
CA GLY A 35 11.62 -30.31 -12.35
C GLY A 35 10.94 -29.45 -13.41
N MET A 36 11.29 -28.17 -13.53
CA MET A 36 10.64 -27.21 -14.42
C MET A 36 11.35 -27.08 -15.75
N SER A 37 10.54 -26.97 -16.85
CA SER A 37 11.07 -26.53 -18.15
C SER A 37 11.40 -25.02 -18.12
N LEU A 38 12.16 -24.55 -19.12
CA LEU A 38 12.47 -23.13 -19.26
C LEU A 38 11.20 -22.26 -19.34
N GLU A 39 10.20 -22.69 -20.12
CA GLU A 39 8.92 -21.99 -20.27
C GLU A 39 8.16 -21.89 -18.93
N GLN A 40 8.16 -22.98 -18.16
CA GLN A 40 7.55 -23.00 -16.83
C GLN A 40 8.27 -22.05 -15.87
N LYS A 41 9.61 -22.03 -15.89
CA LYS A 41 10.43 -21.10 -15.10
C LYS A 41 10.13 -19.64 -15.47
N ILE A 42 10.09 -19.32 -16.76
CA ILE A 42 9.79 -17.98 -17.26
C ILE A 42 8.38 -17.56 -16.81
N ALA A 43 7.38 -18.43 -16.94
CA ALA A 43 6.01 -18.12 -16.52
C ALA A 43 5.89 -17.78 -15.03
N GLN A 44 6.68 -18.42 -14.17
CA GLN A 44 6.68 -18.15 -12.72
C GLN A 44 7.19 -16.75 -12.34
N LEU A 45 7.85 -16.04 -13.25
CA LEU A 45 8.32 -14.67 -13.03
C LEU A 45 7.18 -13.64 -13.09
N PHE A 46 6.02 -14.00 -13.68
CA PHE A 46 4.95 -13.04 -13.97
C PHE A 46 3.84 -13.07 -12.94
N VAL A 47 3.41 -11.87 -12.52
CA VAL A 47 2.18 -11.60 -11.76
C VAL A 47 1.27 -10.76 -12.64
N VAL A 48 0.07 -11.25 -12.93
CA VAL A 48 -0.82 -10.67 -13.92
C VAL A 48 -2.16 -10.25 -13.35
N SER A 49 -2.85 -9.31 -13.99
CA SER A 49 -4.27 -9.05 -13.74
C SER A 49 -5.11 -10.12 -14.44
N VAL A 50 -6.24 -10.44 -13.83
CA VAL A 50 -7.32 -11.22 -14.45
C VAL A 50 -8.63 -10.47 -14.24
N TRP A 51 -9.63 -10.69 -15.10
CA TRP A 51 -10.91 -10.00 -15.03
C TRP A 51 -12.03 -10.98 -14.67
N GLY A 52 -12.95 -10.53 -13.84
CA GLY A 52 -14.03 -11.32 -13.24
C GLY A 52 -13.92 -11.40 -11.73
N LYS A 53 -15.01 -11.75 -11.06
CA LYS A 53 -15.14 -11.85 -9.59
C LYS A 53 -15.16 -13.30 -9.09
N SER A 54 -15.13 -14.26 -10.02
CA SER A 54 -14.95 -15.68 -9.72
C SER A 54 -13.97 -16.32 -10.71
N ALA A 55 -13.41 -17.47 -10.35
CA ALA A 55 -12.39 -18.14 -11.14
C ALA A 55 -12.88 -18.59 -12.53
N ASP A 56 -14.16 -18.93 -12.64
CA ASP A 56 -14.77 -19.44 -13.87
C ASP A 56 -15.71 -18.44 -14.57
N GLU A 57 -15.72 -17.18 -14.12
CA GLU A 57 -16.48 -16.11 -14.76
C GLU A 57 -15.84 -15.69 -16.08
N ALA A 58 -16.62 -15.73 -17.15
CA ALA A 58 -16.16 -15.26 -18.45
C ALA A 58 -16.16 -13.73 -18.51
N HIS A 59 -15.03 -13.15 -18.94
CA HIS A 59 -14.91 -11.70 -19.10
C HIS A 59 -14.24 -11.35 -20.44
N PRO A 60 -14.80 -10.39 -21.22
CA PRO A 60 -14.29 -10.04 -22.55
C PRO A 60 -12.81 -9.61 -22.54
N THR A 61 -12.36 -8.93 -21.50
CA THR A 61 -10.98 -8.45 -21.37
C THR A 61 -9.98 -9.60 -21.23
N ASN A 62 -10.34 -10.73 -20.59
CA ASN A 62 -9.50 -11.92 -20.59
C ASN A 62 -9.33 -12.46 -22.02
N ARG A 63 -10.40 -12.49 -22.81
CA ARG A 63 -10.35 -12.92 -24.21
C ARG A 63 -9.45 -12.01 -25.04
N THR A 64 -9.57 -10.69 -24.86
CA THR A 64 -8.75 -9.70 -25.59
C THR A 64 -7.27 -9.83 -25.23
N ASN A 65 -6.94 -9.95 -23.94
CA ASN A 65 -5.56 -9.90 -23.49
C ASN A 65 -4.86 -11.27 -23.51
N TYR A 66 -5.62 -12.36 -23.34
CA TYR A 66 -5.08 -13.70 -23.15
C TYR A 66 -5.58 -14.73 -24.16
N GLY A 67 -6.59 -14.40 -24.97
CA GLY A 67 -7.20 -15.32 -25.93
C GLY A 67 -8.00 -16.46 -25.27
N VAL A 68 -8.43 -16.28 -24.02
CA VAL A 68 -9.27 -17.19 -23.23
C VAL A 68 -10.23 -16.38 -22.37
N ASP A 69 -11.34 -16.99 -21.91
CA ASP A 69 -12.45 -16.23 -21.34
C ASP A 69 -12.36 -16.03 -19.83
N THR A 70 -11.92 -17.06 -19.09
CA THR A 70 -12.02 -17.06 -17.62
C THR A 70 -10.66 -16.95 -16.95
N PRO A 71 -10.59 -16.44 -15.70
CA PRO A 71 -9.37 -16.46 -14.91
C PRO A 71 -8.74 -17.87 -14.79
N THR A 72 -9.55 -18.92 -14.57
CA THR A 72 -9.09 -20.31 -14.58
C THR A 72 -8.32 -20.64 -15.87
N GLN A 73 -8.89 -20.31 -17.02
CA GLN A 73 -8.26 -20.59 -18.32
C GLN A 73 -6.96 -19.80 -18.51
N VAL A 74 -6.87 -18.56 -18.00
CA VAL A 74 -5.61 -17.78 -18.00
C VAL A 74 -4.52 -18.52 -17.23
N ILE A 75 -4.84 -18.95 -16.01
CA ILE A 75 -3.87 -19.66 -15.15
C ILE A 75 -3.44 -20.98 -15.77
N GLU A 76 -4.38 -21.79 -16.27
CA GLU A 76 -4.09 -23.09 -16.87
C GLU A 76 -3.28 -22.97 -18.16
N LYS A 77 -3.57 -21.95 -19.00
CA LYS A 77 -2.87 -21.70 -20.26
C LYS A 77 -1.42 -21.27 -20.07
N PHE A 78 -1.18 -20.31 -19.16
CA PHE A 78 0.12 -19.65 -19.04
C PHE A 78 0.98 -20.19 -17.89
N GLY A 79 0.39 -20.77 -16.85
CA GLY A 79 1.13 -21.26 -15.69
C GLY A 79 1.88 -20.16 -14.92
N VAL A 80 1.32 -18.94 -14.88
CA VAL A 80 1.94 -17.76 -14.26
C VAL A 80 2.25 -17.94 -12.77
N GLY A 81 3.20 -17.16 -12.26
CA GLY A 81 3.63 -17.21 -10.87
C GLY A 81 2.64 -16.60 -9.89
N GLY A 82 1.80 -15.66 -10.35
CA GLY A 82 0.82 -14.99 -9.49
C GLY A 82 -0.20 -14.15 -10.23
N VAL A 83 -1.16 -13.65 -9.44
CA VAL A 83 -2.19 -12.69 -9.86
C VAL A 83 -2.25 -11.52 -8.88
N ILE A 84 -2.73 -10.36 -9.34
CA ILE A 84 -2.99 -9.19 -8.50
C ILE A 84 -4.46 -8.79 -8.62
N TYR A 85 -5.07 -8.40 -7.49
CA TYR A 85 -6.46 -7.97 -7.39
C TYR A 85 -6.61 -6.45 -7.33
N PHE A 86 -7.69 -5.96 -7.95
CA PHE A 86 -8.09 -4.56 -7.95
C PHE A 86 -9.60 -4.40 -7.73
N ASN A 87 -10.01 -3.17 -7.34
CA ASN A 87 -11.40 -2.72 -7.28
C ASN A 87 -11.54 -1.37 -8.01
N ASN A 88 -11.08 -1.28 -9.24
CA ASN A 88 -11.18 -0.06 -10.04
C ASN A 88 -12.02 -0.29 -11.31
N SER A 89 -12.32 0.77 -12.04
CA SER A 89 -13.17 0.72 -13.24
C SER A 89 -12.60 -0.13 -14.39
N THR A 90 -11.32 -0.46 -14.35
CA THR A 90 -10.65 -1.26 -15.40
C THR A 90 -10.48 -2.71 -14.99
N THR A 91 -10.26 -2.96 -13.70
CA THR A 91 -10.09 -4.33 -13.17
C THR A 91 -10.81 -4.39 -11.82
N ASP A 92 -11.95 -5.08 -11.79
CA ASP A 92 -12.78 -5.19 -10.59
C ASP A 92 -12.91 -6.67 -10.17
N ASN A 93 -12.07 -7.06 -9.22
CA ASN A 93 -12.01 -8.43 -8.70
C ASN A 93 -12.58 -8.53 -7.27
N VAL A 94 -12.90 -7.40 -6.63
CA VAL A 94 -13.10 -7.31 -5.18
C VAL A 94 -14.50 -6.80 -4.87
N ASP A 95 -15.34 -7.64 -4.25
CA ASP A 95 -16.65 -7.21 -3.71
C ASP A 95 -16.68 -7.29 -2.17
N ASN A 96 -16.40 -8.47 -1.63
CA ASN A 96 -16.52 -8.74 -0.21
C ASN A 96 -15.63 -9.93 0.20
N PRO A 97 -15.40 -10.15 1.50
CA PRO A 97 -14.51 -11.20 1.99
C PRO A 97 -14.89 -12.63 1.52
N ALA A 98 -16.16 -12.97 1.44
CA ALA A 98 -16.59 -14.30 1.02
C ALA A 98 -16.31 -14.55 -0.48
N GLN A 99 -16.63 -13.56 -1.32
CA GLN A 99 -16.32 -13.62 -2.75
C GLN A 99 -14.80 -13.75 -2.96
N MET A 100 -13.99 -12.96 -2.23
CA MET A 100 -12.54 -12.98 -2.34
C MET A 100 -11.92 -14.34 -1.97
N ALA A 101 -12.39 -14.96 -0.90
CA ALA A 101 -11.90 -16.28 -0.46
C ALA A 101 -12.27 -17.37 -1.48
N ALA A 102 -13.50 -17.37 -1.98
CA ALA A 102 -13.94 -18.31 -2.99
C ALA A 102 -13.17 -18.13 -4.31
N PHE A 103 -12.94 -16.88 -4.73
CA PHE A 103 -12.15 -16.56 -5.91
C PHE A 103 -10.70 -17.02 -5.76
N SER A 104 -10.05 -16.70 -4.65
CA SER A 104 -8.67 -17.13 -4.34
C SER A 104 -8.55 -18.66 -4.34
N ASN A 105 -9.47 -19.37 -3.69
CA ASN A 105 -9.51 -20.84 -3.70
C ASN A 105 -9.71 -21.39 -5.12
N GLY A 106 -10.56 -20.79 -5.94
CA GLY A 106 -10.78 -21.16 -7.34
C GLY A 106 -9.50 -21.04 -8.17
N LEU A 107 -8.80 -19.90 -8.06
CA LEU A 107 -7.52 -19.67 -8.76
C LEU A 107 -6.42 -20.64 -8.28
N GLN A 108 -6.34 -20.93 -6.98
CA GLN A 108 -5.39 -21.91 -6.48
C GLN A 108 -5.70 -23.33 -7.01
N LYS A 109 -6.97 -23.71 -7.16
CA LYS A 109 -7.36 -24.98 -7.82
C LYS A 109 -6.90 -25.00 -9.28
N ALA A 110 -7.09 -23.90 -10.03
CA ALA A 110 -6.61 -23.78 -11.41
C ALA A 110 -5.08 -23.94 -11.47
N ALA A 111 -4.35 -23.26 -10.58
CA ALA A 111 -2.90 -23.34 -10.51
C ALA A 111 -2.38 -24.77 -10.27
N THR A 112 -3.01 -25.52 -9.37
CA THR A 112 -2.63 -26.93 -9.10
C THR A 112 -2.91 -27.87 -10.27
N ARG A 113 -3.74 -27.46 -11.22
CA ARG A 113 -4.02 -28.20 -12.49
C ARG A 113 -3.21 -27.70 -13.68
N SER A 114 -2.58 -26.53 -13.57
CA SER A 114 -1.73 -25.95 -14.61
C SER A 114 -0.50 -26.83 -14.89
N ASN A 115 0.23 -26.51 -15.93
CA ASN A 115 1.45 -27.22 -16.31
C ASN A 115 2.56 -27.11 -15.26
N THR A 116 2.58 -26.05 -14.44
CA THR A 116 3.56 -25.86 -13.36
C THR A 116 3.17 -26.56 -12.06
N ARG A 117 1.85 -26.74 -11.83
CA ARG A 117 1.26 -27.29 -10.59
C ARG A 117 1.68 -26.53 -9.32
N LEU A 118 2.18 -25.32 -9.46
CA LEU A 118 2.63 -24.48 -8.35
C LEU A 118 1.53 -23.50 -7.93
N PRO A 119 1.18 -23.43 -6.64
CA PRO A 119 0.28 -22.43 -6.11
C PRO A 119 0.71 -21.00 -6.42
N LEU A 120 -0.27 -20.12 -6.62
CA LEU A 120 -0.07 -18.73 -7.00
C LEU A 120 0.34 -17.84 -5.81
N ILE A 121 1.17 -16.86 -6.11
CA ILE A 121 1.16 -15.61 -5.36
C ILE A 121 -0.14 -14.89 -5.72
N ILE A 122 -0.95 -14.53 -4.73
CA ILE A 122 -2.13 -13.68 -4.88
C ILE A 122 -1.82 -12.37 -4.17
N ALA A 123 -1.68 -11.31 -4.95
CA ALA A 123 -1.21 -10.01 -4.49
C ALA A 123 -2.33 -8.96 -4.46
N ILE A 124 -2.13 -7.92 -3.67
CA ILE A 124 -2.98 -6.73 -3.59
C ILE A 124 -2.17 -5.51 -3.15
N ASP A 125 -2.68 -4.29 -3.45
CA ASP A 125 -2.26 -3.04 -2.82
C ASP A 125 -3.28 -2.65 -1.74
N GLN A 126 -3.07 -3.08 -0.52
CA GLN A 126 -3.88 -2.71 0.63
C GLN A 126 -3.03 -1.95 1.64
N GLU A 127 -2.75 -0.67 1.32
CA GLU A 127 -1.90 0.21 2.13
C GLU A 127 -2.68 0.83 3.31
N GLY A 128 -3.96 1.06 3.11
CA GLY A 128 -4.82 1.90 3.95
C GLY A 128 -5.02 3.30 3.36
N GLY A 129 -5.90 4.09 3.96
CA GLY A 129 -6.20 5.44 3.49
C GLY A 129 -6.66 5.46 2.02
N ASN A 130 -5.87 6.11 1.15
CA ASN A 130 -6.19 6.30 -0.26
C ASN A 130 -6.08 5.02 -1.09
N VAL A 131 -5.11 4.16 -0.75
CA VAL A 131 -4.85 2.91 -1.48
C VAL A 131 -5.45 1.76 -0.68
N THR A 132 -6.72 1.57 -0.89
CA THR A 132 -7.56 0.56 -0.24
C THR A 132 -8.40 -0.13 -1.30
N ARG A 133 -8.29 -1.45 -1.41
CA ARG A 133 -9.10 -2.28 -2.32
C ARG A 133 -10.25 -2.94 -1.60
N LEU A 134 -10.02 -3.34 -0.35
CA LEU A 134 -11.00 -3.97 0.52
C LEU A 134 -11.58 -2.94 1.47
N GLU A 135 -12.90 -2.80 1.43
CA GLU A 135 -13.69 -1.91 2.28
C GLU A 135 -14.60 -2.72 3.21
N SER A 136 -15.43 -2.04 4.00
CA SER A 136 -16.43 -2.71 4.83
C SER A 136 -17.20 -3.79 4.05
N PRO A 137 -17.40 -5.02 4.64
CA PRO A 137 -17.24 -5.40 6.03
C PRO A 137 -15.83 -5.78 6.48
N ALA A 138 -14.79 -5.75 5.61
CA ALA A 138 -13.41 -5.86 6.06
C ALA A 138 -12.99 -4.61 6.85
N THR A 139 -11.91 -4.73 7.62
CA THR A 139 -11.39 -3.59 8.38
C THR A 139 -10.77 -2.56 7.43
N GLU A 140 -11.19 -1.31 7.54
CA GLU A 140 -10.59 -0.18 6.86
C GLU A 140 -9.50 0.44 7.74
N PHE A 141 -8.34 0.77 7.14
CA PHE A 141 -7.16 1.22 7.87
C PHE A 141 -6.87 2.71 7.62
N PRO A 142 -6.29 3.44 8.61
CA PRO A 142 -5.82 4.80 8.42
C PRO A 142 -4.70 4.83 7.34
N SER A 143 -4.47 6.02 6.76
CA SER A 143 -3.33 6.22 5.86
C SER A 143 -2.01 6.14 6.62
N SER A 144 -0.92 5.86 5.89
CA SER A 144 0.43 5.87 6.47
C SER A 144 0.76 7.24 7.11
N MET A 145 0.31 8.34 6.51
CA MET A 145 0.52 9.69 7.08
C MET A 145 -0.24 9.88 8.40
N ALA A 146 -1.45 9.32 8.55
CA ALA A 146 -2.17 9.31 9.82
C ALA A 146 -1.38 8.52 10.89
N VAL A 147 -0.85 7.35 10.54
CA VAL A 147 0.02 6.56 11.43
C VAL A 147 1.29 7.35 11.77
N GLY A 148 1.85 8.07 10.79
CA GLY A 148 2.95 9.02 10.99
C GLY A 148 2.61 10.11 12.00
N ALA A 149 1.40 10.69 11.95
CA ALA A 149 0.93 11.67 12.92
C ALA A 149 0.76 11.08 14.33
N GLY A 150 0.37 9.82 14.45
CA GLY A 150 0.26 9.09 15.72
C GLY A 150 1.60 8.71 16.36
N ARG A 151 2.71 8.75 15.62
CA ARG A 151 4.09 8.48 16.11
C ARG A 151 4.34 7.08 16.70
N SER A 152 3.42 6.16 16.65
CA SER A 152 3.47 4.87 17.35
C SER A 152 3.86 3.70 16.43
N ALA A 153 5.08 3.16 16.61
CA ALA A 153 5.51 1.93 15.93
C ALA A 153 4.65 0.72 16.34
N ALA A 154 4.18 0.67 17.59
CA ALA A 154 3.29 -0.39 18.06
C ALA A 154 1.95 -0.37 17.32
N ASP A 155 1.40 0.81 17.01
CA ASP A 155 0.18 0.95 16.22
C ASP A 155 0.40 0.55 14.77
N ALA A 156 1.50 0.96 14.14
CA ALA A 156 1.88 0.55 12.79
C ALA A 156 1.97 -0.99 12.69
N ARG A 157 2.67 -1.63 13.63
CA ARG A 157 2.75 -3.10 13.71
C ARG A 157 1.38 -3.75 13.89
N THR A 158 0.52 -3.18 14.74
CA THR A 158 -0.83 -3.70 14.99
C THR A 158 -1.71 -3.61 13.74
N ILE A 159 -1.69 -2.46 13.04
CA ILE A 159 -2.39 -2.26 11.76
C ILE A 159 -1.95 -3.32 10.76
N ALA A 160 -0.65 -3.47 10.53
CA ALA A 160 -0.11 -4.43 9.57
C ALA A 160 -0.43 -5.89 9.96
N THR A 161 -0.44 -6.21 11.27
CA THR A 161 -0.83 -7.54 11.77
C THR A 161 -2.30 -7.85 11.47
N ILE A 162 -3.21 -6.92 11.74
CA ILE A 162 -4.64 -7.10 11.45
C ILE A 162 -4.85 -7.19 9.95
N ASN A 163 -4.32 -6.25 9.18
CA ASN A 163 -4.43 -6.22 7.73
C ASN A 163 -3.90 -7.52 7.10
N GLY A 164 -2.70 -7.94 7.44
CA GLY A 164 -2.10 -9.16 6.93
C GLY A 164 -2.91 -10.43 7.26
N ARG A 165 -3.48 -10.53 8.46
CA ARG A 165 -4.33 -11.66 8.87
C ARG A 165 -5.65 -11.67 8.11
N GLU A 166 -6.30 -10.53 7.91
CA GLU A 166 -7.54 -10.43 7.14
C GLU A 166 -7.29 -10.78 5.67
N LEU A 167 -6.24 -10.22 5.06
CA LEU A 167 -5.84 -10.54 3.69
C LEU A 167 -5.59 -12.06 3.53
N ARG A 168 -4.83 -12.65 4.46
CA ARG A 168 -4.52 -14.08 4.40
C ARG A 168 -5.76 -14.95 4.57
N ALA A 169 -6.72 -14.54 5.40
CA ALA A 169 -8.00 -15.25 5.56
C ALA A 169 -8.82 -15.30 4.26
N MET A 170 -8.66 -14.31 3.38
CA MET A 170 -9.28 -14.22 2.06
C MET A 170 -8.44 -14.84 0.95
N GLY A 171 -7.30 -15.48 1.28
CA GLY A 171 -6.43 -16.15 0.31
C GLY A 171 -5.37 -15.27 -0.33
N ILE A 172 -5.34 -13.98 -0.03
CA ILE A 172 -4.28 -13.06 -0.45
C ILE A 172 -3.03 -13.37 0.38
N ASN A 173 -1.87 -13.50 -0.26
CA ASN A 173 -0.64 -13.94 0.39
C ASN A 173 0.56 -13.01 0.16
N GLN A 174 0.38 -11.94 -0.65
CA GLN A 174 1.32 -10.84 -0.82
C GLN A 174 0.58 -9.51 -0.77
N ASN A 175 1.06 -8.57 0.07
CA ASN A 175 0.61 -7.19 0.07
C ASN A 175 1.75 -6.28 -0.39
N PHE A 176 1.48 -5.43 -1.39
CA PHE A 176 2.43 -4.41 -1.83
C PHE A 176 2.36 -3.18 -0.90
N ALA A 177 2.81 -3.40 0.33
CA ALA A 177 2.99 -2.44 1.42
C ALA A 177 4.11 -2.95 2.34
N PRO A 178 4.78 -2.05 3.09
CA PRO A 178 4.55 -0.62 3.26
C PRO A 178 5.10 0.24 2.13
N ASP A 179 4.53 1.45 2.01
CA ASP A 179 5.17 2.56 1.29
C ASP A 179 6.36 3.05 2.14
N ALA A 180 7.56 2.97 1.57
CA ALA A 180 8.82 3.35 2.24
C ALA A 180 9.37 4.69 1.71
N ASP A 181 8.61 5.38 0.86
CA ASP A 181 8.99 6.69 0.33
C ASP A 181 8.96 7.76 1.41
N VAL A 182 9.94 8.64 1.38
CA VAL A 182 9.99 9.82 2.25
C VAL A 182 9.34 11.00 1.51
N ASN A 183 8.18 11.48 1.96
CA ASN A 183 7.44 12.56 1.29
C ASN A 183 8.13 13.92 1.50
N SER A 184 9.31 14.08 0.91
CA SER A 184 10.13 15.30 1.02
C SER A 184 9.61 16.46 0.17
N ASN A 185 8.86 16.14 -0.90
CA ASN A 185 8.22 17.11 -1.76
C ASN A 185 6.73 17.23 -1.39
N PRO A 186 6.28 18.37 -0.81
CA PRO A 186 4.86 18.60 -0.50
C PRO A 186 3.97 18.60 -1.75
N ASP A 187 4.55 18.80 -2.92
CA ASP A 187 3.89 18.85 -4.22
C ASP A 187 3.87 17.49 -4.95
N ASN A 188 4.32 16.44 -4.31
CA ASN A 188 4.30 15.10 -4.90
C ASN A 188 2.87 14.67 -5.24
N PRO A 189 2.57 14.36 -6.53
CA PRO A 189 1.19 14.10 -6.95
C PRO A 189 0.68 12.69 -6.62
N VAL A 190 1.57 11.76 -6.22
CA VAL A 190 1.22 10.34 -6.11
C VAL A 190 1.50 9.73 -4.75
N ILE A 191 2.51 10.19 -4.02
CA ILE A 191 2.88 9.66 -2.70
C ILE A 191 2.03 10.34 -1.60
N GLY A 192 2.27 11.59 -1.26
CA GLY A 192 1.43 12.33 -0.30
C GLY A 192 1.12 11.52 0.97
N ALA A 193 -0.18 11.31 1.23
CA ALA A 193 -0.66 10.59 2.41
C ALA A 193 -0.32 9.07 2.46
N ARG A 194 0.25 8.49 1.39
CA ARG A 194 0.76 7.12 1.36
C ARG A 194 2.07 6.98 2.14
N SER A 195 2.88 8.03 2.20
CA SER A 195 4.09 8.08 3.04
C SER A 195 3.75 8.39 4.50
N PHE A 196 4.53 7.84 5.41
CA PHE A 196 4.41 8.14 6.85
C PHE A 196 4.85 9.57 7.20
N SER A 197 5.84 10.12 6.50
CA SER A 197 6.47 11.39 6.89
C SER A 197 7.42 11.94 5.82
N SER A 198 7.79 13.21 5.99
CA SER A 198 8.96 13.81 5.34
C SER A 198 10.28 13.57 6.08
N ARG A 199 10.27 12.83 7.19
CA ARG A 199 11.47 12.55 8.00
C ARG A 199 11.90 11.09 7.86
N PRO A 200 13.10 10.82 7.30
CA PRO A 200 13.58 9.46 7.04
C PRO A 200 13.58 8.54 8.25
N GLU A 201 13.89 9.09 9.45
CA GLU A 201 13.95 8.32 10.69
C GLU A 201 12.56 7.83 11.13
N LEU A 202 11.53 8.69 10.99
CA LEU A 202 10.16 8.31 11.30
C LEU A 202 9.64 7.29 10.32
N VAL A 203 9.87 7.49 9.01
CA VAL A 203 9.50 6.52 7.96
C VAL A 203 10.19 5.19 8.23
N SER A 204 11.51 5.17 8.48
CA SER A 204 12.29 3.96 8.77
C SER A 204 11.72 3.16 9.94
N ARG A 205 11.35 3.85 11.03
CA ARG A 205 10.79 3.22 12.23
C ARG A 205 9.44 2.59 11.98
N LEU A 206 8.56 3.27 11.25
CA LEU A 206 7.20 2.81 10.97
C LEU A 206 7.18 1.72 9.90
N VAL A 207 8.00 1.83 8.86
CA VAL A 207 8.22 0.78 7.86
C VAL A 207 8.72 -0.51 8.51
N THR A 208 9.70 -0.43 9.41
CA THR A 208 10.16 -1.61 10.18
C THR A 208 8.98 -2.29 10.89
N ALA A 209 8.19 -1.51 11.61
CA ALA A 209 7.06 -2.03 12.37
C ALA A 209 5.99 -2.67 11.48
N GLU A 210 5.69 -2.11 10.31
CA GLU A 210 4.73 -2.72 9.38
C GLU A 210 5.27 -3.99 8.74
N VAL A 211 6.55 -4.04 8.33
CA VAL A 211 7.18 -5.27 7.82
C VAL A 211 7.05 -6.38 8.86
N GLU A 212 7.40 -6.11 10.12
CA GLU A 212 7.24 -7.07 11.23
C GLU A 212 5.77 -7.49 11.43
N GLY A 213 4.83 -6.53 11.36
CA GLY A 213 3.41 -6.80 11.51
C GLY A 213 2.86 -7.73 10.42
N TYR A 214 3.15 -7.45 9.15
CA TYR A 214 2.74 -8.28 8.02
C TYR A 214 3.35 -9.67 8.06
N GLN A 215 4.62 -9.78 8.43
CA GLN A 215 5.40 -10.99 8.24
C GLN A 215 5.51 -11.88 9.48
N GLU A 216 5.45 -11.31 10.68
CA GLU A 216 5.64 -12.00 11.96
C GLU A 216 4.37 -12.05 12.81
N GLY A 217 3.28 -11.44 12.35
CA GLY A 217 2.01 -11.35 13.08
C GLY A 217 1.31 -12.68 13.34
N GLY A 218 1.89 -13.83 12.97
CA GLY A 218 1.33 -15.16 13.14
C GLY A 218 2.16 -16.27 12.50
N ARG A 219 1.56 -17.46 12.33
CA ARG A 219 2.19 -18.54 11.56
C ARG A 219 2.28 -18.15 10.06
N PRO A 220 3.18 -18.76 9.28
CA PRO A 220 3.29 -18.47 7.83
C PRO A 220 1.98 -18.52 7.05
N SER A 221 1.07 -19.44 7.41
CA SER A 221 -0.27 -19.55 6.80
C SER A 221 -1.29 -18.52 7.32
N GLN A 222 -0.90 -17.61 8.20
CA GLN A 222 -1.72 -16.54 8.77
C GLN A 222 -1.14 -15.15 8.49
N THR A 223 -0.02 -15.08 7.77
CA THR A 223 0.71 -13.85 7.44
C THR A 223 0.81 -13.68 5.93
N VAL A 224 1.17 -12.48 5.49
CA VAL A 224 1.40 -12.15 4.08
C VAL A 224 2.86 -11.76 3.86
N SER A 225 3.33 -11.91 2.63
CA SER A 225 4.55 -11.25 2.18
C SER A 225 4.32 -9.73 2.14
N SER A 226 5.25 -8.95 2.68
CA SER A 226 5.27 -7.49 2.53
C SER A 226 6.24 -7.06 1.43
N SER A 227 6.03 -5.85 0.90
CA SER A 227 6.86 -5.26 -0.15
C SER A 227 7.14 -3.80 0.14
N ALA A 228 8.39 -3.47 0.49
CA ALA A 228 8.78 -2.07 0.64
C ALA A 228 8.88 -1.39 -0.73
N LYS A 229 8.21 -0.23 -0.90
CA LYS A 229 8.10 0.46 -2.20
C LYS A 229 8.24 1.97 -2.03
N HIS A 230 8.69 2.69 -3.06
CA HIS A 230 9.08 2.29 -4.41
C HIS A 230 10.58 2.58 -4.60
N PHE A 231 11.41 1.56 -4.55
CA PHE A 231 12.87 1.72 -4.61
C PHE A 231 13.34 2.31 -5.95
N PRO A 232 14.24 3.31 -5.96
CA PRO A 232 15.09 3.81 -4.88
C PRO A 232 14.51 4.97 -4.05
N GLY A 233 13.23 5.33 -4.18
CA GLY A 233 12.52 6.38 -3.46
C GLY A 233 11.78 7.33 -4.38
N HIS A 234 10.44 7.34 -4.30
CA HIS A 234 9.55 8.12 -5.16
C HIS A 234 9.08 9.43 -4.49
N GLY A 235 9.47 9.67 -3.23
CA GLY A 235 8.87 10.72 -2.40
C GLY A 235 9.18 12.16 -2.82
N ASP A 236 10.21 12.38 -3.65
CA ASP A 236 10.59 13.70 -4.18
C ASP A 236 10.03 14.02 -5.58
N ALA A 237 9.33 13.09 -6.21
CA ALA A 237 8.85 13.26 -7.58
C ALA A 237 7.89 14.45 -7.73
N HIS A 238 8.04 15.18 -8.82
CA HIS A 238 7.13 16.27 -9.25
C HIS A 238 6.12 15.81 -10.32
N GLN A 239 6.25 14.59 -10.80
CA GLN A 239 5.41 13.99 -11.84
C GLN A 239 4.92 12.61 -11.40
N ASP A 240 3.72 12.22 -11.86
CA ASP A 240 3.14 10.91 -11.61
C ASP A 240 3.73 9.86 -12.57
N SER A 241 4.34 8.80 -12.02
CA SER A 241 4.91 7.69 -12.79
C SER A 241 3.87 6.83 -13.52
N HIS A 242 2.58 6.94 -13.16
CA HIS A 242 1.51 6.30 -13.94
C HIS A 242 1.35 6.91 -15.34
N THR A 243 1.68 8.19 -15.51
CA THR A 243 1.45 8.93 -16.76
C THR A 243 2.72 9.35 -17.49
N GLY A 244 3.88 9.30 -16.84
CA GLY A 244 5.16 9.70 -17.41
C GLY A 244 6.35 9.15 -16.64
N LEU A 245 7.56 9.56 -16.99
CA LEU A 245 8.80 9.15 -16.34
C LEU A 245 9.36 10.29 -15.47
N PRO A 246 9.12 10.28 -14.14
CA PRO A 246 9.64 11.32 -13.25
C PRO A 246 11.16 11.30 -13.16
N ASN A 247 11.75 12.47 -13.00
CA ASN A 247 13.16 12.65 -12.68
C ASN A 247 13.32 13.08 -11.21
N ILE A 248 14.20 12.43 -10.48
CA ILE A 248 14.58 12.80 -9.10
C ILE A 248 15.96 13.46 -9.16
N ASP A 249 15.97 14.78 -9.09
CA ASP A 249 17.17 15.61 -9.22
C ASP A 249 17.85 15.83 -7.85
N ARG A 250 18.35 14.74 -7.27
CA ARG A 250 19.12 14.72 -6.02
C ARG A 250 20.53 14.25 -6.26
N THR A 251 21.48 14.80 -5.52
CA THR A 251 22.81 14.21 -5.39
C THR A 251 22.73 12.84 -4.72
N GLU A 252 23.70 11.97 -4.97
CA GLU A 252 23.80 10.68 -4.28
C GLU A 252 23.87 10.85 -2.76
N ALA A 253 24.54 11.89 -2.26
CA ALA A 253 24.63 12.17 -0.82
C ALA A 253 23.25 12.50 -0.21
N GLU A 254 22.43 13.31 -0.89
CA GLU A 254 21.07 13.65 -0.46
C GLU A 254 20.16 12.41 -0.54
N TRP A 255 20.26 11.61 -1.60
CA TRP A 255 19.55 10.35 -1.70
C TRP A 255 19.89 9.39 -0.55
N ARG A 256 21.21 9.25 -0.24
CA ARG A 256 21.68 8.40 0.87
C ARG A 256 21.18 8.87 2.23
N ALA A 257 21.00 10.18 2.41
CA ALA A 257 20.50 10.77 3.65
C ALA A 257 18.98 10.70 3.77
N THR A 258 18.24 10.80 2.67
CA THR A 258 16.77 10.96 2.68
C THR A 258 16.03 9.70 2.26
N ASP A 259 16.31 9.16 1.08
CA ASP A 259 15.47 8.11 0.48
C ASP A 259 15.93 6.69 0.86
N LEU A 260 17.23 6.47 1.02
CA LEU A 260 17.81 5.16 1.32
C LEU A 260 17.48 4.61 2.73
N PRO A 261 17.41 5.42 3.83
CA PRO A 261 17.28 4.89 5.19
C PRO A 261 16.06 3.99 5.42
N PRO A 262 14.84 4.29 4.92
CA PRO A 262 13.68 3.40 5.10
C PRO A 262 13.87 2.04 4.42
N PHE A 263 14.47 1.98 3.24
CA PHE A 263 14.76 0.70 2.56
C PHE A 263 15.80 -0.12 3.32
N LYS A 264 16.85 0.53 3.85
CA LYS A 264 17.80 -0.16 4.75
C LYS A 264 17.11 -0.71 5.98
N ALA A 265 16.15 0.02 6.54
CA ALA A 265 15.37 -0.41 7.70
C ALA A 265 14.47 -1.61 7.34
N ALA A 266 13.75 -1.56 6.22
CA ALA A 266 12.94 -2.68 5.71
C ALA A 266 13.78 -3.93 5.47
N ILE A 267 14.96 -3.80 4.85
CA ILE A 267 15.89 -4.92 4.61
C ILE A 267 16.36 -5.53 5.93
N ARG A 268 16.73 -4.72 6.92
CA ARG A 268 17.11 -5.21 8.26
C ARG A 268 15.97 -5.90 8.99
N ALA A 269 14.72 -5.45 8.77
CA ALA A 269 13.51 -6.11 9.26
C ALA A 269 13.15 -7.40 8.50
N GLY A 270 13.94 -7.78 7.49
CA GLY A 270 13.75 -9.02 6.73
C GLY A 270 12.57 -8.97 5.76
N VAL A 271 12.31 -7.80 5.14
CA VAL A 271 11.24 -7.64 4.14
C VAL A 271 11.37 -8.67 3.03
N ASP A 272 10.26 -9.32 2.68
CA ASP A 272 10.24 -10.41 1.69
C ASP A 272 10.46 -9.93 0.27
N SER A 273 9.92 -8.76 -0.07
CA SER A 273 10.10 -8.16 -1.40
C SER A 273 10.38 -6.66 -1.33
N VAL A 274 11.05 -6.15 -2.35
CA VAL A 274 11.24 -4.73 -2.61
C VAL A 274 10.67 -4.44 -3.99
N MET A 275 9.74 -3.50 -4.08
CA MET A 275 9.18 -3.06 -5.35
C MET A 275 9.97 -1.88 -5.91
N THR A 276 10.27 -1.93 -7.20
CA THR A 276 11.03 -0.89 -7.91
C THR A 276 10.12 0.25 -8.37
N ALA A 277 10.71 1.44 -8.54
CA ALA A 277 10.01 2.61 -9.09
C ALA A 277 10.32 2.83 -10.58
N HIS A 278 9.33 3.34 -11.32
CA HIS A 278 9.54 3.82 -12.68
C HIS A 278 9.90 5.33 -12.65
N ILE A 279 11.11 5.62 -12.15
CA ILE A 279 11.67 6.97 -12.01
C ILE A 279 13.12 6.99 -12.49
N GLN A 280 13.60 8.13 -12.95
CA GLN A 280 15.01 8.39 -13.19
C GLN A 280 15.66 9.00 -11.96
N VAL A 281 16.88 8.57 -11.65
CA VAL A 281 17.74 9.15 -10.62
C VAL A 281 19.14 9.29 -11.20
N PRO A 282 19.43 10.38 -11.93
CA PRO A 282 20.66 10.54 -12.70
C PRO A 282 21.94 10.45 -11.89
N SER A 283 21.89 10.80 -10.60
CA SER A 283 23.03 10.66 -9.68
C SER A 283 23.39 9.20 -9.35
N LEU A 284 22.44 8.28 -9.52
CA LEU A 284 22.64 6.84 -9.29
C LEU A 284 22.88 6.08 -10.60
N ASP A 285 22.20 6.51 -11.67
CA ASP A 285 22.38 6.00 -13.03
C ASP A 285 22.16 7.10 -14.07
N PRO A 286 23.25 7.62 -14.69
CA PRO A 286 23.16 8.69 -15.67
C PRO A 286 22.66 8.24 -17.06
N SER A 287 22.36 6.95 -17.26
CA SER A 287 21.95 6.40 -18.56
C SER A 287 20.57 6.86 -19.03
N GLY A 288 19.76 7.43 -18.12
CA GLY A 288 18.41 7.89 -18.42
C GLY A 288 17.35 6.79 -18.46
N VAL A 289 17.68 5.54 -18.08
CA VAL A 289 16.69 4.47 -17.93
C VAL A 289 15.94 4.60 -16.61
N PRO A 290 14.66 4.15 -16.52
CA PRO A 290 13.97 4.08 -15.23
C PRO A 290 14.68 3.10 -14.28
N ALA A 291 14.63 3.38 -12.98
CA ALA A 291 15.26 2.56 -11.94
C ALA A 291 14.90 1.07 -12.03
N THR A 292 13.66 0.76 -12.42
CA THR A 292 13.21 -0.63 -12.69
C THR A 292 14.06 -1.36 -13.73
N LEU A 293 14.67 -0.62 -14.67
CA LEU A 293 15.48 -1.17 -15.76
C LEU A 293 16.99 -0.91 -15.56
N SER A 294 17.38 -0.33 -14.43
CA SER A 294 18.75 0.10 -14.13
C SER A 294 19.53 -0.98 -13.38
N LYS A 295 20.52 -1.55 -14.05
CA LYS A 295 21.45 -2.51 -13.41
C LYS A 295 22.31 -1.86 -12.31
N PRO A 296 22.86 -0.63 -12.46
CA PRO A 296 23.52 0.07 -11.37
C PRO A 296 22.65 0.19 -10.11
N ILE A 297 21.37 0.51 -10.25
CA ILE A 297 20.46 0.69 -9.12
C ILE A 297 20.07 -0.67 -8.51
N LEU A 298 19.58 -1.62 -9.32
CA LEU A 298 19.02 -2.87 -8.77
C LEU A 298 20.09 -3.90 -8.42
N THR A 299 21.06 -4.10 -9.28
CA THR A 299 22.18 -5.01 -8.99
C THR A 299 23.20 -4.31 -8.12
N GLY A 300 23.73 -3.15 -8.55
CA GLY A 300 24.82 -2.46 -7.85
C GLY A 300 24.43 -2.01 -6.43
N LEU A 301 23.34 -1.24 -6.29
CA LEU A 301 22.97 -0.75 -4.97
C LEU A 301 22.15 -1.79 -4.17
N LEU A 302 21.02 -2.29 -4.71
CA LEU A 302 20.12 -3.12 -3.90
C LEU A 302 20.70 -4.52 -3.62
N ARG A 303 21.28 -5.20 -4.62
CA ARG A 303 21.86 -6.53 -4.42
C ARG A 303 23.26 -6.49 -3.82
N ASP A 304 24.18 -5.70 -4.42
CA ASP A 304 25.59 -5.82 -4.10
C ASP A 304 25.98 -4.94 -2.90
N GLU A 305 25.49 -3.70 -2.79
CA GLU A 305 25.80 -2.84 -1.65
C GLU A 305 24.92 -3.18 -0.44
N LEU A 306 23.58 -3.19 -0.62
CA LEU A 306 22.63 -3.44 0.48
C LEU A 306 22.47 -4.91 0.83
N LYS A 307 23.07 -5.83 0.04
CA LYS A 307 23.07 -7.29 0.25
C LYS A 307 21.67 -7.90 0.32
N TYR A 308 20.68 -7.29 -0.34
CA TYR A 308 19.32 -7.77 -0.33
C TYR A 308 19.17 -9.11 -1.07
N GLN A 309 18.62 -10.12 -0.41
CA GLN A 309 18.46 -11.48 -0.95
C GLN A 309 17.00 -11.86 -1.25
N GLY A 310 16.02 -11.04 -0.84
CA GLY A 310 14.60 -11.27 -1.12
C GLY A 310 14.22 -11.04 -2.58
N VAL A 311 12.92 -11.08 -2.87
CA VAL A 311 12.39 -10.89 -4.22
C VAL A 311 12.42 -9.40 -4.59
N ILE A 312 12.96 -9.05 -5.76
CA ILE A 312 12.79 -7.74 -6.38
C ILE A 312 11.62 -7.85 -7.36
N VAL A 313 10.56 -7.08 -7.11
CA VAL A 313 9.38 -7.03 -7.98
C VAL A 313 9.31 -5.66 -8.67
N THR A 314 8.90 -5.61 -9.93
CA THR A 314 8.64 -4.33 -10.59
C THR A 314 7.36 -3.70 -10.05
N ASP A 315 7.23 -2.38 -10.12
CA ASP A 315 5.90 -1.77 -10.22
C ASP A 315 5.24 -2.18 -11.54
N ALA A 316 3.98 -1.85 -11.74
CA ALA A 316 3.22 -2.31 -12.89
C ALA A 316 3.86 -1.87 -14.22
N LEU A 317 4.30 -2.84 -15.03
CA LEU A 317 4.99 -2.56 -16.30
C LEU A 317 4.09 -1.90 -17.36
N GLY A 318 2.78 -1.82 -17.13
CA GLY A 318 1.84 -1.06 -17.95
C GLY A 318 1.83 0.45 -17.68
N MET A 319 2.54 0.96 -16.67
CA MET A 319 2.59 2.38 -16.32
C MET A 319 3.40 3.19 -17.35
N GLY A 320 3.06 4.48 -17.49
CA GLY A 320 3.72 5.40 -18.44
C GLY A 320 5.22 5.50 -18.22
N GLY A 321 5.68 5.52 -16.96
CA GLY A 321 7.11 5.58 -16.61
C GLY A 321 7.91 4.32 -16.98
N ALA A 322 7.24 3.17 -17.17
CA ALA A 322 7.87 1.95 -17.67
C ALA A 322 7.89 1.87 -19.20
N ASN A 323 6.86 2.43 -19.86
CA ASN A 323 6.62 2.31 -21.30
C ASN A 323 7.48 3.30 -22.14
N VAL A 324 8.77 3.36 -21.84
CA VAL A 324 9.75 4.20 -22.53
C VAL A 324 10.64 3.41 -23.52
N PHE A 325 10.41 2.10 -23.60
CA PHE A 325 11.06 1.16 -24.52
C PHE A 325 10.00 0.28 -25.21
N PRO A 326 10.35 -0.42 -26.29
CA PRO A 326 9.45 -1.40 -26.91
C PRO A 326 8.96 -2.43 -25.89
N PRO A 327 7.69 -2.86 -25.93
CA PRO A 327 7.11 -3.76 -24.92
C PRO A 327 7.85 -5.09 -24.74
N GLU A 328 8.51 -5.59 -25.78
CA GLU A 328 9.34 -6.80 -25.76
C GLU A 328 10.67 -6.59 -25.02
N GLU A 329 11.22 -5.36 -25.03
CA GLU A 329 12.48 -5.04 -24.37
C GLU A 329 12.33 -4.90 -22.84
N ILE A 330 11.23 -4.33 -22.38
CA ILE A 330 11.01 -3.99 -20.97
C ILE A 330 11.22 -5.18 -20.02
N PRO A 331 10.59 -6.36 -20.22
CA PRO A 331 10.77 -7.51 -19.32
C PRO A 331 12.19 -8.06 -19.36
N VAL A 332 12.85 -8.01 -20.52
CA VAL A 332 14.23 -8.47 -20.67
C VAL A 332 15.19 -7.54 -19.93
N MET A 333 15.09 -6.22 -20.13
CA MET A 333 15.91 -5.22 -19.43
C MET A 333 15.69 -5.27 -17.91
N ALA A 334 14.47 -5.46 -17.44
CA ALA A 334 14.18 -5.61 -16.01
C ALA A 334 14.91 -6.83 -15.40
N LEU A 335 14.90 -7.96 -16.11
CA LEU A 335 15.63 -9.16 -15.69
C LEU A 335 17.15 -8.95 -15.73
N GLU A 336 17.68 -8.27 -16.76
CA GLU A 336 19.10 -7.89 -16.85
C GLU A 336 19.52 -6.98 -15.69
N ALA A 337 18.62 -6.06 -15.29
CA ALA A 337 18.85 -5.16 -14.17
C ALA A 337 18.86 -5.87 -12.80
N GLY A 338 18.23 -7.04 -12.68
CA GLY A 338 18.22 -7.82 -11.42
C GLY A 338 16.85 -8.09 -10.82
N VAL A 339 15.76 -7.73 -11.50
CA VAL A 339 14.37 -8.02 -11.10
C VAL A 339 14.12 -9.54 -11.09
N ASP A 340 13.31 -10.01 -10.15
CA ASP A 340 12.89 -11.41 -10.05
C ASP A 340 11.43 -11.62 -10.47
N GLN A 341 10.54 -10.65 -10.21
CA GLN A 341 9.11 -10.75 -10.44
C GLN A 341 8.62 -9.57 -11.28
N LEU A 342 7.94 -9.86 -12.37
CA LEU A 342 7.46 -8.91 -13.37
C LEU A 342 5.95 -8.70 -13.19
N LEU A 343 5.55 -7.50 -12.74
CA LEU A 343 4.16 -7.18 -12.43
C LEU A 343 3.47 -6.56 -13.65
N MET A 344 2.32 -7.12 -14.03
CA MET A 344 1.37 -6.55 -15.01
C MET A 344 2.03 -6.08 -16.33
N PRO A 345 2.72 -6.97 -17.08
CA PRO A 345 3.20 -6.58 -18.40
C PRO A 345 2.02 -6.20 -19.30
N PRO A 346 2.15 -5.18 -20.17
CA PRO A 346 1.06 -4.74 -21.06
C PRO A 346 0.51 -5.88 -21.94
N ASN A 347 1.38 -6.81 -22.35
CA ASN A 347 1.01 -8.01 -23.10
C ASN A 347 1.86 -9.19 -22.60
N LEU A 348 1.20 -10.12 -21.91
CA LEU A 348 1.86 -11.28 -21.33
C LEU A 348 2.51 -12.18 -22.38
N GLN A 349 1.84 -12.46 -23.51
CA GLN A 349 2.38 -13.36 -24.53
C GLN A 349 3.64 -12.78 -25.19
N VAL A 350 3.64 -11.47 -25.45
CA VAL A 350 4.83 -10.75 -25.96
C VAL A 350 5.96 -10.84 -24.96
N ALA A 351 5.68 -10.59 -23.68
CA ALA A 351 6.68 -10.63 -22.62
C ALA A 351 7.30 -12.02 -22.42
N LEU A 352 6.47 -13.08 -22.42
CA LEU A 352 6.93 -14.47 -22.34
C LEU A 352 7.85 -14.84 -23.50
N ASN A 353 7.41 -14.50 -24.73
CA ASN A 353 8.19 -14.77 -25.94
C ASN A 353 9.52 -14.01 -25.96
N ALA A 354 9.52 -12.75 -25.52
CA ALA A 354 10.72 -11.91 -25.47
C ALA A 354 11.77 -12.46 -24.49
N VAL A 355 11.33 -12.84 -23.28
CA VAL A 355 12.24 -13.45 -22.29
C VAL A 355 12.80 -14.78 -22.79
N LYS A 356 11.96 -15.62 -23.42
CA LYS A 356 12.43 -16.87 -24.01
C LYS A 356 13.45 -16.62 -25.11
N ALA A 357 13.18 -15.72 -26.05
CA ALA A 357 14.09 -15.37 -27.14
C ALA A 357 15.42 -14.81 -26.60
N ALA A 358 15.38 -14.02 -25.52
CA ALA A 358 16.58 -13.50 -24.87
C ALA A 358 17.44 -14.62 -24.24
N VAL A 359 16.81 -15.69 -23.72
CA VAL A 359 17.54 -16.87 -23.24
C VAL A 359 18.09 -17.69 -24.42
N ASP A 360 17.29 -17.95 -25.45
CA ASP A 360 17.70 -18.71 -26.63
C ASP A 360 18.88 -18.05 -27.38
N SER A 361 18.92 -16.71 -27.39
CA SER A 361 20.03 -15.93 -28.00
C SER A 361 21.25 -15.76 -27.09
N GLY A 362 21.18 -16.17 -25.82
CA GLY A 362 22.25 -15.99 -24.84
C GLY A 362 22.36 -14.59 -24.23
N ARG A 363 21.42 -13.67 -24.54
CA ARG A 363 21.32 -12.34 -23.90
C ARG A 363 21.00 -12.46 -22.41
N LEU A 364 20.07 -13.36 -22.05
CA LEU A 364 19.85 -13.84 -20.69
C LEU A 364 20.36 -15.26 -20.56
N THR A 365 20.86 -15.62 -19.38
CA THR A 365 21.25 -17.02 -19.11
C THR A 365 20.12 -17.75 -18.38
N GLU A 366 19.94 -19.05 -18.64
CA GLU A 366 18.98 -19.86 -17.85
C GLU A 366 19.29 -19.77 -16.35
N ARG A 367 20.58 -19.72 -15.97
CA ARG A 367 21.02 -19.49 -14.58
C ARG A 367 20.42 -18.21 -13.99
N ARG A 368 20.29 -17.12 -14.78
CA ARG A 368 19.66 -15.88 -14.31
C ARG A 368 18.18 -16.08 -14.02
N ILE A 369 17.49 -16.84 -14.87
CA ILE A 369 16.08 -17.22 -14.65
C ILE A 369 15.97 -18.10 -13.40
N ASP A 370 16.81 -19.11 -13.27
CA ASP A 370 16.85 -20.01 -12.10
C ASP A 370 17.02 -19.27 -10.78
N GLN A 371 17.87 -18.25 -10.74
CA GLN A 371 18.07 -17.43 -9.54
C GLN A 371 16.79 -16.72 -9.12
N SER A 372 16.03 -16.17 -10.06
CA SER A 372 14.75 -15.51 -9.78
C SER A 372 13.68 -16.49 -9.33
N VAL A 373 13.51 -17.60 -10.05
CA VAL A 373 12.53 -18.64 -9.69
C VAL A 373 12.84 -19.23 -8.32
N LEU A 374 14.12 -19.45 -8.00
CA LEU A 374 14.52 -19.94 -6.68
C LEU A 374 14.08 -18.97 -5.56
N ARG A 375 14.27 -17.65 -5.72
CA ARG A 375 13.81 -16.66 -4.74
C ARG A 375 12.29 -16.67 -4.59
N ILE A 376 11.55 -16.76 -5.70
CA ILE A 376 10.08 -16.85 -5.69
C ILE A 376 9.61 -18.13 -4.99
N LEU A 377 10.24 -19.29 -5.24
CA LEU A 377 9.92 -20.55 -4.59
C LEU A 377 10.21 -20.50 -3.07
N LEU A 378 11.34 -19.89 -2.68
CA LEU A 378 11.68 -19.69 -1.27
C LEU A 378 10.67 -18.78 -0.58
N LEU A 379 10.22 -17.70 -1.23
CA LEU A 379 9.15 -16.84 -0.74
C LEU A 379 7.85 -17.63 -0.56
N LYS A 380 7.44 -18.40 -1.55
CA LYS A 380 6.25 -19.26 -1.49
C LYS A 380 6.34 -20.28 -0.34
N LEU A 381 7.50 -20.85 -0.08
CA LEU A 381 7.72 -21.75 1.07
C LEU A 381 7.67 -20.99 2.40
N LYS A 382 8.41 -19.88 2.51
CA LYS A 382 8.46 -19.05 3.72
C LYS A 382 7.06 -18.59 4.17
N ARG A 383 6.18 -18.28 3.22
CA ARG A 383 4.78 -17.85 3.49
C ARG A 383 3.76 -18.98 3.46
N GLY A 384 4.21 -20.24 3.43
CA GLY A 384 3.34 -21.41 3.46
C GLY A 384 2.43 -21.55 2.23
N ILE A 385 2.72 -20.86 1.13
CA ILE A 385 1.91 -20.88 -0.10
C ILE A 385 1.96 -22.27 -0.74
N LEU A 386 3.15 -22.89 -0.80
CA LEU A 386 3.31 -24.24 -1.36
C LEU A 386 2.75 -25.36 -0.46
N THR A 387 2.44 -25.08 0.80
CA THR A 387 2.00 -26.10 1.78
C THR A 387 0.54 -25.94 2.18
N SER A 388 0.01 -24.72 2.12
CA SER A 388 -1.36 -24.37 2.54
C SER A 388 -1.91 -23.26 1.63
N PRO A 389 -2.15 -23.57 0.34
CA PRO A 389 -2.61 -22.57 -0.64
C PRO A 389 -4.07 -22.17 -0.44
N PHE A 390 -4.90 -23.04 0.16
CA PHE A 390 -6.34 -22.83 0.31
C PHE A 390 -6.67 -22.21 1.66
N VAL A 391 -7.76 -21.45 1.69
CA VAL A 391 -8.32 -20.85 2.91
C VAL A 391 -9.65 -21.48 3.26
N ASP A 392 -9.98 -21.45 4.55
CA ASP A 392 -11.24 -21.96 5.09
C ASP A 392 -12.30 -20.84 5.07
N GLU A 393 -13.17 -20.89 4.07
CA GLU A 393 -14.23 -19.92 3.84
C GLU A 393 -15.24 -19.84 5.01
N SER A 394 -15.41 -20.93 5.77
CA SER A 394 -16.32 -20.96 6.91
C SER A 394 -15.86 -20.10 8.09
N LYS A 395 -14.59 -19.70 8.11
CA LYS A 395 -13.95 -18.95 9.20
C LYS A 395 -13.82 -17.45 8.95
N LEU A 396 -14.37 -16.94 7.86
CA LEU A 396 -14.19 -15.54 7.44
C LEU A 396 -14.77 -14.56 8.47
N THR A 397 -15.97 -14.77 8.95
CA THR A 397 -16.64 -13.90 9.92
C THR A 397 -15.93 -13.84 11.28
N GLU A 398 -15.14 -14.89 11.62
CA GLU A 398 -14.31 -14.93 12.83
C GLU A 398 -12.97 -14.21 12.66
N ARG A 399 -12.59 -13.84 11.42
CA ARG A 399 -11.22 -13.38 11.09
C ARG A 399 -11.16 -12.04 10.39
N VAL A 400 -12.22 -11.61 9.71
CA VAL A 400 -12.27 -10.42 8.88
C VAL A 400 -13.31 -9.46 9.40
N GLY A 401 -12.95 -8.19 9.59
CA GLY A 401 -13.85 -7.14 10.06
C GLY A 401 -14.42 -7.38 11.45
N THR A 402 -13.68 -8.07 12.32
CA THR A 402 -14.17 -8.41 13.66
C THR A 402 -14.38 -7.15 14.52
N PRO A 403 -15.32 -7.20 15.50
CA PRO A 403 -15.51 -6.07 16.42
C PRO A 403 -14.22 -5.61 17.10
N ASP A 404 -13.32 -6.55 17.46
CA ASP A 404 -12.03 -6.24 18.08
C ASP A 404 -11.07 -5.52 17.12
N HIS A 405 -11.05 -5.92 15.84
CA HIS A 405 -10.27 -5.24 14.80
C HIS A 405 -10.77 -3.81 14.62
N LEU A 406 -12.09 -3.63 14.42
CA LEU A 406 -12.71 -2.32 14.24
C LEU A 406 -12.47 -1.39 15.44
N ALA A 407 -12.67 -1.90 16.66
CA ALA A 407 -12.42 -1.14 17.89
C ALA A 407 -10.93 -0.78 18.06
N THR A 408 -10.02 -1.67 17.65
CA THR A 408 -8.58 -1.41 17.70
C THR A 408 -8.18 -0.32 16.72
N ILE A 409 -8.67 -0.37 15.47
CA ILE A 409 -8.39 0.67 14.48
C ILE A 409 -8.99 2.00 14.89
N GLN A 410 -10.19 2.02 15.50
CA GLN A 410 -10.75 3.27 16.05
C GLN A 410 -9.85 3.85 17.14
N ARG A 411 -9.36 3.06 18.10
CA ARG A 411 -8.44 3.54 19.15
C ARG A 411 -7.13 4.09 18.59
N ILE A 412 -6.62 3.50 17.50
CA ILE A 412 -5.43 3.99 16.80
C ILE A 412 -5.73 5.32 16.13
N SER A 413 -6.84 5.41 15.40
CA SER A 413 -7.26 6.63 14.71
C SER A 413 -7.51 7.79 15.67
N ASP A 414 -7.99 7.50 16.88
CA ASP A 414 -8.22 8.50 17.92
C ASP A 414 -6.95 9.28 18.34
N ARG A 415 -5.76 8.79 17.98
CA ARG A 415 -4.46 9.42 18.27
C ARG A 415 -3.87 10.18 17.08
N THR A 416 -4.53 10.23 15.93
CA THR A 416 -3.93 10.76 14.69
C THR A 416 -4.40 12.17 14.34
N THR A 417 -5.59 12.61 14.79
CA THR A 417 -6.12 13.95 14.49
C THR A 417 -5.19 15.03 15.04
N THR A 418 -4.82 15.98 14.19
CA THR A 418 -3.93 17.10 14.55
C THR A 418 -4.71 18.40 14.47
N VAL A 419 -4.67 19.22 15.52
CA VAL A 419 -5.20 20.59 15.51
C VAL A 419 -4.05 21.54 15.17
N LEU A 420 -4.20 22.27 14.06
CA LEU A 420 -3.18 23.18 13.55
C LEU A 420 -3.40 24.62 14.01
N ARG A 421 -4.68 25.01 14.13
CA ARG A 421 -5.05 26.39 14.51
C ARG A 421 -6.40 26.42 15.22
N ASN A 422 -6.58 27.26 16.21
CA ASN A 422 -7.81 27.47 16.94
C ASN A 422 -7.96 28.92 17.45
N ASP A 423 -7.60 29.89 16.62
CA ASP A 423 -7.62 31.32 16.98
C ASP A 423 -9.03 31.81 17.29
N ALA A 424 -10.03 31.21 16.64
CA ALA A 424 -11.46 31.48 16.90
C ALA A 424 -11.96 30.88 18.21
N SER A 425 -11.11 30.13 18.95
CA SER A 425 -11.47 29.46 20.21
C SER A 425 -12.72 28.58 20.11
N LEU A 426 -12.95 27.95 18.97
CA LEU A 426 -14.09 27.06 18.72
C LEU A 426 -13.92 25.69 19.36
N LEU A 427 -12.68 25.24 19.63
CA LEU A 427 -12.37 23.90 20.07
C LEU A 427 -11.78 23.88 21.49
N PRO A 428 -12.11 22.83 22.28
CA PRO A 428 -13.25 21.94 22.08
C PRO A 428 -14.58 22.67 22.26
N PHE A 429 -15.68 22.12 21.74
CA PHE A 429 -16.99 22.71 21.93
C PHE A 429 -17.31 22.85 23.43
N ARG A 430 -17.59 24.07 23.88
CA ARG A 430 -17.95 24.36 25.28
C ARG A 430 -19.41 24.11 25.59
N ALA A 431 -20.24 24.05 24.55
CA ALA A 431 -21.66 23.76 24.59
C ALA A 431 -22.06 23.03 23.31
N ASN A 432 -23.32 22.56 23.26
CA ASN A 432 -23.85 21.97 22.02
C ASN A 432 -23.70 22.98 20.86
N PRO A 433 -23.07 22.60 19.72
CA PRO A 433 -22.85 23.53 18.61
C PRO A 433 -24.12 23.91 17.83
N GLY A 434 -25.27 23.34 18.19
CA GLY A 434 -26.57 23.62 17.52
C GLY A 434 -26.64 22.98 16.13
N ARG A 435 -27.03 23.78 15.14
CA ARG A 435 -27.13 23.35 13.73
C ARG A 435 -25.77 23.42 13.07
N VAL A 436 -25.25 22.27 12.63
CA VAL A 436 -23.96 22.16 12.01
C VAL A 436 -24.09 21.78 10.52
N LEU A 437 -23.56 22.59 9.63
CA LEU A 437 -23.41 22.22 8.23
C LEU A 437 -22.07 21.51 8.07
N VAL A 438 -22.06 20.25 7.60
CA VAL A 438 -20.86 19.53 7.17
C VAL A 438 -20.83 19.51 5.65
N THR A 439 -19.81 20.12 5.04
CA THR A 439 -19.72 20.29 3.59
C THR A 439 -18.30 20.03 3.08
N GLY A 440 -18.07 20.17 1.77
CA GLY A 440 -16.77 19.97 1.15
C GLY A 440 -16.73 18.72 0.27
N ILE A 441 -15.63 17.94 0.38
CA ILE A 441 -15.41 16.73 -0.41
C ILE A 441 -16.61 15.77 -0.39
N GLY A 442 -16.67 14.84 -1.36
CA GLY A 442 -17.76 13.87 -1.44
C GLY A 442 -18.25 13.65 -2.87
N ASP A 443 -17.32 13.61 -3.82
CA ASP A 443 -17.59 13.48 -5.26
C ASP A 443 -17.23 12.12 -5.85
N THR A 444 -16.50 11.29 -5.09
CA THR A 444 -16.12 9.96 -5.50
C THR A 444 -16.83 8.90 -4.67
N VAL A 445 -16.85 7.66 -5.14
CA VAL A 445 -17.39 6.53 -4.38
C VAL A 445 -16.71 6.42 -2.99
N PHE A 446 -15.42 6.73 -2.92
CA PHE A 446 -14.64 6.63 -1.68
C PHE A 446 -14.85 7.80 -0.72
N THR A 447 -14.95 9.03 -1.21
CA THR A 447 -15.11 10.23 -0.38
C THR A 447 -16.56 10.66 -0.19
N ALA A 448 -17.50 10.14 -0.98
CA ALA A 448 -18.91 10.56 -1.00
C ALA A 448 -19.59 10.50 0.37
N ARG A 449 -19.16 9.60 1.24
CA ARG A 449 -19.75 9.39 2.57
C ARG A 449 -19.11 10.23 3.68
N SER A 450 -17.96 10.85 3.47
CA SER A 450 -17.22 11.52 4.55
C SER A 450 -17.99 12.62 5.24
N PRO A 451 -18.68 13.54 4.54
CA PRO A 451 -19.52 14.54 5.20
C PRO A 451 -20.68 13.90 5.98
N GLN A 452 -21.28 12.81 5.46
CA GLN A 452 -22.35 12.10 6.15
C GLN A 452 -21.86 11.39 7.41
N TRP A 453 -20.73 10.67 7.34
CA TRP A 453 -20.14 10.01 8.51
C TRP A 453 -19.83 11.00 9.63
N LEU A 454 -19.29 12.18 9.28
CA LEU A 454 -19.07 13.22 10.27
C LEU A 454 -20.38 13.76 10.84
N ALA A 455 -21.36 14.08 9.98
CA ALA A 455 -22.67 14.55 10.43
C ALA A 455 -23.36 13.53 11.37
N ASP A 456 -23.33 12.25 11.01
CA ASP A 456 -23.89 11.18 11.85
C ASP A 456 -23.18 11.09 13.21
N SER A 457 -21.84 11.26 13.21
CA SER A 457 -21.06 11.25 14.45
C SER A 457 -21.36 12.45 15.36
N LEU A 458 -21.52 13.65 14.77
CA LEU A 458 -21.94 14.85 15.50
C LEU A 458 -23.37 14.71 16.06
N ASN A 459 -24.29 14.12 15.28
CA ASN A 459 -25.68 13.88 15.69
C ASN A 459 -25.78 12.92 16.87
N ARG A 460 -24.96 11.84 16.90
CA ARG A 460 -24.88 10.95 18.06
C ARG A 460 -24.46 11.65 19.34
N ARG A 461 -23.81 12.81 19.23
CA ARG A 461 -23.35 13.67 20.34
C ARG A 461 -24.32 14.84 20.66
N GLY A 462 -25.50 14.85 20.04
CA GLY A 462 -26.56 15.80 20.33
C GLY A 462 -26.53 17.08 19.49
N ALA A 463 -25.65 17.22 18.49
CA ALA A 463 -25.76 18.29 17.50
C ALA A 463 -26.93 18.05 16.54
N THR A 464 -27.30 19.08 15.77
CA THR A 464 -28.22 18.97 14.62
C THR A 464 -27.41 19.16 13.35
N ALA A 465 -26.67 18.11 12.94
CA ALA A 465 -25.76 18.18 11.82
C ALA A 465 -26.41 17.68 10.52
N THR A 466 -26.19 18.40 9.43
CA THR A 466 -26.58 18.02 8.07
C THR A 466 -25.38 17.97 7.14
N ALA A 467 -25.33 16.96 6.27
CA ALA A 467 -24.30 16.82 5.28
C ALA A 467 -24.73 17.43 3.94
N LEU A 468 -23.85 18.22 3.34
CA LEU A 468 -23.99 18.78 1.98
C LEU A 468 -22.67 18.59 1.23
N PRO A 469 -22.43 17.41 0.63
CA PRO A 469 -21.26 17.21 -0.22
C PRO A 469 -21.25 18.18 -1.40
N THR A 470 -20.11 18.80 -1.68
CA THR A 470 -19.95 19.73 -2.81
C THR A 470 -19.05 19.18 -3.91
N GLY A 471 -18.42 18.05 -3.65
CA GLY A 471 -17.42 17.48 -4.53
C GLY A 471 -16.05 18.15 -4.39
N ALA A 472 -15.05 17.52 -5.03
CA ALA A 472 -13.67 18.00 -4.98
C ALA A 472 -13.44 19.25 -5.86
N ASN A 473 -14.32 19.51 -6.84
CA ASN A 473 -14.20 20.66 -7.74
C ASN A 473 -15.56 21.35 -7.95
N PRO A 474 -16.15 21.95 -6.90
CA PRO A 474 -17.49 22.53 -6.95
C PRO A 474 -17.56 23.70 -7.94
N ASN A 475 -18.62 23.76 -8.76
CA ASN A 475 -18.88 24.92 -9.60
C ASN A 475 -19.51 26.07 -8.80
N ALA A 476 -19.67 27.24 -9.42
CA ALA A 476 -20.21 28.43 -8.76
C ALA A 476 -21.60 28.23 -8.17
N THR A 477 -22.46 27.45 -8.83
CA THR A 477 -23.81 27.12 -8.33
C THR A 477 -23.75 26.27 -7.07
N THR A 478 -22.88 25.27 -7.05
CA THR A 478 -22.66 24.42 -5.88
C THR A 478 -22.11 25.23 -4.70
N VAL A 479 -21.15 26.14 -4.96
CA VAL A 479 -20.61 27.04 -3.92
C VAL A 479 -21.73 27.96 -3.37
N ALA A 480 -22.54 28.56 -4.23
CA ALA A 480 -23.68 29.40 -3.80
C ALA A 480 -24.69 28.61 -2.97
N GLY A 481 -24.98 27.35 -3.33
CA GLY A 481 -25.82 26.46 -2.56
C GLY A 481 -25.28 26.18 -1.15
N ALA A 482 -23.96 25.92 -1.04
CA ALA A 482 -23.30 25.71 0.26
C ALA A 482 -23.34 27.00 1.13
N VAL A 483 -23.11 28.16 0.54
CA VAL A 483 -23.23 29.47 1.24
C VAL A 483 -24.66 29.70 1.73
N THR A 484 -25.68 29.40 0.93
CA THR A 484 -27.09 29.49 1.33
C THR A 484 -27.38 28.56 2.51
N ALA A 485 -26.91 27.30 2.46
CA ALA A 485 -27.08 26.35 3.55
C ALA A 485 -26.35 26.81 4.83
N ALA A 486 -25.16 27.39 4.70
CA ALA A 486 -24.41 27.97 5.82
C ALA A 486 -25.20 29.11 6.52
N GLY A 487 -26.01 29.88 5.80
CA GLY A 487 -26.90 30.91 6.39
C GLY A 487 -27.82 30.40 7.51
N SER A 488 -28.28 29.15 7.39
CA SER A 488 -29.15 28.48 8.36
C SER A 488 -28.40 27.73 9.46
N ALA A 489 -27.09 27.57 9.34
CA ALA A 489 -26.26 26.88 10.31
C ALA A 489 -25.74 27.82 11.41
N ASP A 490 -25.43 27.25 12.56
CA ASP A 490 -24.76 27.94 13.68
C ASP A 490 -23.24 27.74 13.60
N LEU A 491 -22.78 26.65 12.94
CA LEU A 491 -21.42 26.28 12.69
C LEU A 491 -21.29 25.59 11.33
N VAL A 492 -20.19 25.82 10.63
CA VAL A 492 -19.81 25.09 9.39
C VAL A 492 -18.55 24.29 9.62
N VAL A 493 -18.56 23.02 9.22
CA VAL A 493 -17.35 22.18 9.10
C VAL A 493 -17.14 21.89 7.62
N VAL A 494 -16.01 22.34 7.07
CA VAL A 494 -15.67 22.12 5.66
C VAL A 494 -14.49 21.15 5.52
N LEU A 495 -14.74 20.00 4.88
CA LEU A 495 -13.73 18.99 4.57
C LEU A 495 -13.04 19.34 3.25
N THR A 496 -11.73 19.44 3.24
CA THR A 496 -10.93 19.81 2.05
C THR A 496 -10.05 18.68 1.57
N ASN A 497 -9.66 18.75 0.31
CA ASN A 497 -8.71 17.82 -0.31
C ASN A 497 -8.00 18.47 -1.49
N ASN A 498 -6.67 18.62 -1.39
CA ASN A 498 -5.78 19.13 -2.44
C ASN A 498 -6.17 20.55 -2.90
N LEU A 499 -6.21 21.49 -1.97
CA LEU A 499 -6.51 22.91 -2.25
C LEU A 499 -5.46 23.56 -3.20
N LYS A 500 -4.25 23.00 -3.32
CA LYS A 500 -3.25 23.45 -4.29
C LYS A 500 -3.82 23.46 -5.70
N ASP A 501 -4.35 22.35 -6.16
CA ASP A 501 -4.78 22.15 -7.55
C ASP A 501 -6.27 22.45 -7.75
N ARG A 502 -7.05 22.43 -6.67
CA ARG A 502 -8.52 22.59 -6.70
C ARG A 502 -8.95 23.99 -6.30
N VAL A 503 -8.72 24.95 -7.20
CA VAL A 503 -9.05 26.38 -7.01
C VAL A 503 -10.52 26.57 -6.60
N ASN A 504 -11.45 25.82 -7.19
CA ASN A 504 -12.87 25.94 -6.87
C ASN A 504 -13.19 25.53 -5.42
N GLN A 505 -12.42 24.60 -4.88
CA GLN A 505 -12.56 24.21 -3.47
C GLN A 505 -11.97 25.28 -2.54
N ARG A 506 -10.87 25.98 -2.94
CA ARG A 506 -10.41 27.19 -2.23
C ARG A 506 -11.47 28.27 -2.22
N ASN A 507 -12.13 28.50 -3.36
CA ASN A 507 -13.22 29.47 -3.49
C ASN A 507 -14.40 29.11 -2.55
N LEU A 508 -14.74 27.81 -2.43
CA LEU A 508 -15.76 27.35 -1.48
C LEU A 508 -15.39 27.73 -0.04
N VAL A 509 -14.17 27.39 0.41
CA VAL A 509 -13.75 27.70 1.79
C VAL A 509 -13.77 29.22 2.02
N SER A 510 -13.24 30.01 1.10
CA SER A 510 -13.24 31.47 1.19
C SER A 510 -14.66 32.06 1.24
N ALA A 511 -15.58 31.55 0.43
CA ALA A 511 -16.98 31.97 0.42
C ALA A 511 -17.70 31.62 1.72
N LEU A 512 -17.43 30.46 2.31
CA LEU A 512 -17.98 30.07 3.62
C LEU A 512 -17.44 30.98 4.75
N LEU A 513 -16.15 31.30 4.74
CA LEU A 513 -15.54 32.25 5.69
C LEU A 513 -16.15 33.64 5.56
N ALA A 514 -16.44 34.10 4.33
CA ALA A 514 -17.06 35.40 4.06
C ALA A 514 -18.50 35.52 4.57
N THR A 515 -19.17 34.42 4.94
CA THR A 515 -20.52 34.45 5.56
C THR A 515 -20.52 35.03 6.98
N GLY A 516 -19.36 35.16 7.61
CA GLY A 516 -19.21 35.54 9.01
C GLY A 516 -19.66 34.48 10.03
N LYS A 517 -20.06 33.28 9.56
CA LYS A 517 -20.34 32.13 10.44
C LYS A 517 -19.06 31.52 10.98
N PRO A 518 -19.08 30.89 12.17
CA PRO A 518 -17.99 30.07 12.63
C PRO A 518 -17.68 28.94 11.62
N VAL A 519 -16.43 28.83 11.18
CA VAL A 519 -15.98 27.82 10.22
C VAL A 519 -14.80 27.03 10.79
N ILE A 520 -14.91 25.71 10.74
CA ILE A 520 -13.83 24.77 11.01
C ILE A 520 -13.42 24.15 9.68
N ALA A 521 -12.19 24.39 9.24
CA ALA A 521 -11.62 23.78 8.05
C ALA A 521 -10.85 22.52 8.43
N VAL A 522 -11.01 21.46 7.65
CA VAL A 522 -10.39 20.15 7.91
C VAL A 522 -9.71 19.64 6.66
N ALA A 523 -8.38 19.55 6.69
CA ALA A 523 -7.57 18.88 5.69
C ALA A 523 -7.74 17.35 5.83
N SER A 524 -8.56 16.75 4.97
CA SER A 524 -9.03 15.38 5.15
C SER A 524 -8.15 14.32 4.48
N GLN A 525 -7.14 14.70 3.68
CA GLN A 525 -6.20 13.77 3.05
C GLN A 525 -4.74 14.16 3.36
N ILE A 526 -4.27 15.25 2.78
CA ILE A 526 -2.94 15.80 3.01
C ILE A 526 -3.05 17.09 3.81
N PRO A 527 -2.17 17.34 4.77
CA PRO A 527 -2.30 18.49 5.67
C PRO A 527 -1.95 19.83 5.00
N TYR A 528 -1.37 19.80 3.80
CA TYR A 528 -0.89 20.98 3.06
C TYR A 528 -2.00 21.97 2.71
N ASP A 529 -3.27 21.53 2.71
CA ASP A 529 -4.43 22.39 2.48
C ASP A 529 -4.45 23.61 3.42
N ALA A 530 -3.97 23.43 4.67
CA ALA A 530 -3.91 24.51 5.65
C ALA A 530 -2.98 25.65 5.27
N GLY A 531 -2.07 25.45 4.32
CA GLY A 531 -1.20 26.50 3.77
C GLY A 531 -1.83 27.37 2.69
N TYR A 532 -3.00 26.99 2.15
CA TYR A 532 -3.61 27.65 0.99
C TYR A 532 -4.78 28.58 1.31
N VAL A 533 -5.38 28.49 2.48
CA VAL A 533 -6.48 29.33 2.92
C VAL A 533 -6.29 29.73 4.38
N ASP A 534 -6.43 31.02 4.67
CA ASP A 534 -6.29 31.56 6.02
C ASP A 534 -7.60 31.40 6.81
N ALA A 535 -7.89 30.18 7.28
CA ALA A 535 -9.02 29.93 8.18
C ALA A 535 -8.57 29.97 9.65
N PRO A 536 -9.37 30.57 10.56
CA PRO A 536 -8.99 30.74 11.97
C PRO A 536 -9.02 29.44 12.78
N THR A 537 -9.57 28.35 12.22
CA THR A 537 -9.59 27.03 12.84
C THR A 537 -9.29 25.97 11.78
N TRP A 538 -8.17 25.26 11.96
CA TRP A 538 -7.69 24.21 11.07
C TRP A 538 -7.36 22.93 11.81
N LEU A 539 -7.83 21.80 11.27
CA LEU A 539 -7.42 20.45 11.68
C LEU A 539 -6.96 19.63 10.48
N ALA A 540 -6.23 18.55 10.75
CA ALA A 540 -5.83 17.55 9.77
C ALA A 540 -6.21 16.15 10.28
N THR A 541 -6.83 15.34 9.42
CA THR A 541 -7.23 13.95 9.72
C THR A 541 -6.45 12.92 8.93
N TYR A 542 -5.75 13.32 7.87
CA TYR A 542 -4.93 12.47 6.99
C TYR A 542 -5.71 11.31 6.35
N GLY A 543 -7.02 11.34 6.44
CA GLY A 543 -7.94 10.35 5.90
C GLY A 543 -9.38 10.79 6.06
N TRP A 544 -10.24 10.26 5.19
CA TRP A 544 -11.66 10.63 5.10
C TRP A 544 -12.61 9.48 5.50
N ARG A 545 -12.08 8.35 5.97
CA ARG A 545 -12.89 7.18 6.31
C ARG A 545 -13.64 7.33 7.62
N ALA A 546 -14.62 6.44 7.86
CA ALA A 546 -15.52 6.54 9.00
C ALA A 546 -14.79 6.66 10.35
N HIS A 547 -13.72 5.87 10.57
CA HIS A 547 -12.92 5.94 11.79
C HIS A 547 -12.22 7.30 11.99
N ALA A 548 -11.77 7.96 10.91
CA ALA A 548 -11.18 9.28 10.97
C ALA A 548 -12.22 10.36 11.28
N MET A 549 -13.42 10.26 10.70
CA MET A 549 -14.53 11.18 10.98
C MET A 549 -15.07 11.02 12.41
N GLU A 550 -15.11 9.81 12.93
CA GLU A 550 -15.46 9.54 14.33
C GLU A 550 -14.41 10.15 15.29
N SER A 551 -13.11 9.97 15.01
CA SER A 551 -12.03 10.57 15.81
C SER A 551 -12.07 12.10 15.77
N LEU A 552 -12.35 12.68 14.59
CA LEU A 552 -12.54 14.11 14.45
C LEU A 552 -13.69 14.61 15.35
N ALA A 553 -14.85 13.96 15.31
CA ALA A 553 -15.99 14.34 16.14
C ALA A 553 -15.66 14.28 17.64
N LYS A 554 -14.94 13.24 18.09
CA LYS A 554 -14.49 13.13 19.50
C LYS A 554 -13.58 14.30 19.90
N VAL A 555 -12.68 14.73 19.02
CA VAL A 555 -11.81 15.89 19.25
C VAL A 555 -12.65 17.19 19.31
N LEU A 556 -13.60 17.37 18.37
CA LEU A 556 -14.47 18.55 18.35
C LEU A 556 -15.29 18.70 19.65
N PHE A 557 -15.80 17.60 20.19
CA PHE A 557 -16.57 17.57 21.43
C PHE A 557 -15.70 17.53 22.71
N GLY A 558 -14.38 17.46 22.59
CA GLY A 558 -13.48 17.40 23.76
C GLY A 558 -13.49 16.04 24.48
N GLU A 559 -14.04 14.98 23.87
CA GLU A 559 -13.97 13.63 24.40
C GLU A 559 -12.54 13.08 24.35
N LEU A 560 -11.73 13.62 23.42
CA LEU A 560 -10.31 13.35 23.28
C LEU A 560 -9.53 14.65 23.19
N SER A 561 -8.39 14.73 23.88
CA SER A 561 -7.38 15.72 23.57
C SER A 561 -6.67 15.32 22.27
N PRO A 562 -6.49 16.24 21.29
CA PRO A 562 -5.75 15.93 20.07
C PRO A 562 -4.28 15.68 20.38
N THR A 563 -3.80 14.49 20.07
CA THR A 563 -2.42 14.07 20.30
C THR A 563 -1.62 13.92 19.01
N GLY A 564 -2.28 13.94 17.87
CA GLY A 564 -1.63 13.88 16.56
C GLY A 564 -0.66 15.04 16.36
N LYS A 565 0.51 14.75 15.77
CA LYS A 565 1.55 15.72 15.43
C LYS A 565 1.82 15.71 13.95
N LEU A 566 2.03 16.88 13.34
CA LEU A 566 2.34 16.95 11.91
C LEU A 566 3.51 16.04 11.53
N PRO A 567 3.31 15.09 10.60
CA PRO A 567 4.40 14.24 10.12
C PRO A 567 5.23 14.88 9.01
N VAL A 568 4.88 16.09 8.61
CA VAL A 568 5.51 16.89 7.54
C VAL A 568 5.53 18.36 7.92
N ASP A 569 6.39 19.15 7.26
CA ASP A 569 6.28 20.61 7.29
C ASP A 569 5.15 21.05 6.36
N ILE A 570 4.38 22.07 6.75
CA ILE A 570 3.37 22.69 5.88
C ILE A 570 3.87 24.06 5.47
N PRO A 571 4.19 24.29 4.19
CA PRO A 571 4.56 25.62 3.70
C PRO A 571 3.32 26.51 3.53
N VAL A 572 3.54 27.82 3.52
CA VAL A 572 2.58 28.79 2.99
C VAL A 572 2.38 28.46 1.50
N GLY A 573 1.14 28.34 1.05
CA GLY A 573 0.82 27.83 -0.27
C GLY A 573 1.60 28.47 -1.41
N GLY A 574 2.28 27.65 -2.21
CA GLY A 574 3.10 28.07 -3.32
C GLY A 574 4.44 28.71 -2.95
N THR A 575 4.90 28.63 -1.70
CA THR A 575 6.17 29.17 -1.23
C THR A 575 6.99 28.11 -0.48
N SER A 576 8.26 28.44 -0.18
CA SER A 576 9.13 27.62 0.69
C SER A 576 9.05 28.02 2.17
N THR A 577 8.29 29.05 2.53
CA THR A 577 8.16 29.53 3.91
C THR A 577 7.31 28.55 4.72
N ILE A 578 7.84 27.95 5.77
CA ILE A 578 7.11 27.02 6.61
C ILE A 578 6.11 27.77 7.50
N GLN A 579 4.84 27.42 7.38
CA GLN A 579 3.74 27.94 8.20
C GLN A 579 3.57 27.08 9.46
N TYR A 580 3.57 25.76 9.32
CA TYR A 580 3.50 24.81 10.43
C TYR A 580 4.64 23.81 10.30
N PRO A 581 5.58 23.77 11.27
CA PRO A 581 6.71 22.86 11.18
C PRO A 581 6.31 21.42 11.52
N PHE A 582 7.15 20.47 11.10
CA PHE A 582 7.10 19.08 11.58
C PHE A 582 6.99 19.05 13.10
N ASP A 583 6.24 18.08 13.62
CA ASP A 583 5.96 17.86 15.04
C ASP A 583 5.02 18.88 15.69
N PHE A 584 4.51 19.84 14.93
CA PHE A 584 3.52 20.80 15.41
C PHE A 584 2.16 20.13 15.62
N GLY A 585 1.41 20.62 16.61
CA GLY A 585 0.02 20.23 16.90
C GLY A 585 -0.40 20.79 18.26
N LEU A 586 -1.57 21.43 18.30
CA LEU A 586 -2.17 21.96 19.54
C LEU A 586 -2.79 20.82 20.35
N THR A 587 -2.83 20.97 21.66
CA THR A 587 -3.44 20.05 22.63
C THR A 587 -4.20 20.83 23.70
N TRP A 588 -5.15 20.21 24.38
CA TRP A 588 -5.89 20.77 25.53
C TRP A 588 -6.08 19.75 26.63
#